data_46809648821ab7fe1a288acfdf149de8
#
_entry.id   46809648821ab7fe1a288acfdf149de8
#
_cell.length_a   1.000
_cell.length_b   1.000
_cell.length_c   1.000
_cell.angle_alpha   90.00
_cell.angle_beta   90.00
_cell.angle_gamma   90.00
#
_symmetry.space_group_name_H-M   'P 1'
#
loop_
_entity.id
_entity.type
_entity.pdbx_description
1 polymer ?
#
loop_
_entity_poly.entity_id
_entity_poly.type
_entity_poly.pdbx_seq_one_letter_code
_entity_poly.pdbx_strand_id
1 'polypeptide(L)'
;MDGRLDKRRKGIFGPPISKYAVFFIDDFNMPALEEYGAQPPIELIRQWMDHDGWYDRKAIGTFRTLVDIGFVCAMGPPGGGRNPVTARLTRHFNFLSFVEMSDPSKARIFGTIMESWLPESLLEFKDTIVQVGFHI
;
A
#
# COMPACT_ATOMS: atom_id res chain seq x y z
N MET A 1 5.24 3.17 12.24
CA MET A 1 5.41 1.73 12.44
C MET A 1 5.90 1.44 13.84
N ASP A 2 7.04 1.94 14.30
CA ASP A 2 7.62 1.66 15.63
C ASP A 2 6.65 1.81 16.82
N GLY A 3 5.76 2.79 16.81
CA GLY A 3 4.76 3.00 17.86
C GLY A 3 3.62 1.97 17.92
N ARG A 4 3.59 1.01 17.01
CA ARG A 4 2.61 -0.09 16.96
C ARG A 4 3.24 -1.44 17.28
N LEU A 5 4.54 -1.46 17.55
CA LEU A 5 5.30 -2.67 17.82
C LEU A 5 5.74 -2.70 19.28
N ASP A 6 5.52 -3.82 19.93
CA ASP A 6 5.93 -4.08 21.30
C ASP A 6 7.31 -4.74 21.34
N LYS A 7 8.06 -4.47 22.41
CA LYS A 7 9.32 -5.15 22.65
C LYS A 7 9.05 -6.57 23.19
N ARG A 8 9.37 -7.56 22.39
CA ARG A 8 9.20 -8.98 22.80
C ARG A 8 10.39 -9.52 23.59
N ARG A 9 11.61 -9.17 23.16
CA ARG A 9 12.90 -9.51 23.80
C ARG A 9 13.88 -8.38 23.55
N LYS A 10 15.07 -8.50 24.12
CA LYS A 10 16.17 -7.56 23.85
C LYS A 10 16.47 -7.54 22.35
N GLY A 11 16.27 -6.42 21.69
CA GLY A 11 16.50 -6.24 20.26
C GLY A 11 15.42 -6.79 19.31
N ILE A 12 14.39 -7.48 19.82
CA ILE A 12 13.32 -8.05 19.02
C ILE A 12 12.00 -7.34 19.30
N PHE A 13 11.34 -6.88 18.24
CA PHE A 13 10.08 -6.15 18.28
C PHE A 13 9.06 -6.82 17.35
N GLY A 14 7.79 -6.69 17.68
CA GLY A 14 6.70 -7.24 16.89
C GLY A 14 5.35 -6.74 17.40
N PRO A 15 4.23 -7.09 16.75
CA PRO A 15 2.91 -6.79 17.26
C PRO A 15 2.67 -7.50 18.60
N PRO A 16 1.58 -7.20 19.32
CA PRO A 16 1.21 -7.95 20.54
C PRO A 16 1.25 -9.46 20.30
N ILE A 17 1.58 -10.22 21.36
CA ILE A 17 1.71 -11.69 21.28
C ILE A 17 0.44 -12.29 20.63
N SER A 18 0.64 -13.30 19.79
CA SER A 18 -0.41 -13.99 19.02
C SER A 18 -1.06 -13.15 17.92
N LYS A 19 -0.48 -12.00 17.57
CA LYS A 19 -0.94 -11.18 16.44
C LYS A 19 0.14 -11.09 15.37
N TYR A 20 -0.30 -10.91 14.14
CA TYR A 20 0.51 -10.58 12.98
C TYR A 20 0.12 -9.18 12.49
N ALA A 21 1.09 -8.34 12.19
CA ALA A 21 0.83 -7.00 11.67
C ALA A 21 1.06 -6.95 10.16
N VAL A 22 0.06 -6.55 9.41
CA VAL A 22 0.18 -6.23 7.99
C VAL A 22 0.18 -4.72 7.84
N PHE A 23 1.24 -4.20 7.21
CA PHE A 23 1.35 -2.79 6.87
C PHE A 23 0.99 -2.61 5.40
N PHE A 24 -0.12 -1.93 5.15
CA PHE A 24 -0.52 -1.54 3.80
C PHE A 24 0.12 -0.19 3.45
N ILE A 25 0.78 -0.13 2.30
CA ILE A 25 1.42 1.08 1.80
C ILE A 25 0.82 1.38 0.43
N ASP A 26 0.06 2.44 0.38
CA ASP A 26 -0.49 2.96 -0.87
C ASP A 26 0.51 3.88 -1.57
N ASP A 27 0.38 4.03 -2.88
CA ASP A 27 1.27 4.83 -3.74
C ASP A 27 2.76 4.57 -3.44
N PHE A 28 3.13 3.31 -3.35
CA PHE A 28 4.45 2.86 -2.90
C PHE A 28 5.62 3.44 -3.73
N ASN A 29 5.41 3.78 -4.98
CA ASN A 29 6.39 4.36 -5.89
C ASN A 29 6.30 5.90 -6.01
N MET A 30 5.59 6.57 -5.10
CA MET A 30 5.50 8.02 -5.08
C MET A 30 6.75 8.75 -4.53
N PRO A 31 7.54 8.19 -3.59
CA PRO A 31 8.72 8.89 -3.08
C PRO A 31 9.66 9.35 -4.19
N ALA A 32 10.13 10.60 -4.08
CA ALA A 32 11.06 11.18 -5.05
C ALA A 32 12.39 10.42 -5.07
N LEU A 33 13.00 10.37 -6.25
CA LEU A 33 14.37 9.88 -6.43
C LEU A 33 15.35 10.95 -5.94
N GLU A 34 16.37 10.52 -5.21
CA GLU A 34 17.53 11.34 -4.90
C GLU A 34 18.49 11.43 -6.09
N GLU A 35 19.52 12.26 -5.97
CA GLU A 35 20.53 12.52 -7.01
C GLU A 35 21.10 11.23 -7.62
N TYR A 36 21.31 10.20 -6.81
CA TYR A 36 21.83 8.90 -7.24
C TYR A 36 20.74 7.82 -7.45
N GLY A 37 19.47 8.24 -7.55
CA GLY A 37 18.35 7.36 -7.85
C GLY A 37 17.83 6.54 -6.66
N ALA A 38 18.28 6.81 -5.44
CA ALA A 38 17.74 6.18 -4.25
C ALA A 38 16.37 6.78 -3.86
N GLN A 39 15.52 5.95 -3.30
CA GLN A 39 14.24 6.35 -2.68
C GLN A 39 14.29 5.97 -1.19
N PRO A 40 14.72 6.86 -0.27
CA PRO A 40 15.01 6.51 1.12
C PRO A 40 13.91 5.77 1.86
N PRO A 41 12.60 6.12 1.73
CA PRO A 41 11.53 5.35 2.38
C PRO A 41 11.45 3.90 1.90
N ILE A 42 11.69 3.68 0.61
CA ILE A 42 11.69 2.35 -0.02
C ILE A 42 12.92 1.54 0.43
N GLU A 43 14.08 2.19 0.52
CA GLU A 43 15.31 1.55 0.98
C GLU A 43 15.19 1.07 2.43
N LEU A 44 14.42 1.74 3.28
CA LEU A 44 14.14 1.28 4.63
C LEU A 44 13.33 -0.03 4.64
N ILE A 45 12.31 -0.11 3.80
CA ILE A 45 11.52 -1.35 3.64
C ILE A 45 12.40 -2.48 3.08
N ARG A 46 13.25 -2.17 2.11
CA ARG A 46 14.21 -3.14 1.56
C ARG A 46 15.18 -3.64 2.61
N GLN A 47 15.67 -2.76 3.50
CA GLN A 47 16.54 -3.16 4.61
C GLN A 47 15.85 -4.18 5.51
N TRP A 48 14.59 -3.97 5.83
CA TRP A 48 13.82 -4.95 6.60
C TRP A 48 13.69 -6.29 5.84
N MET A 49 13.39 -6.25 4.55
CA MET A 49 13.24 -7.47 3.74
C MET A 49 14.53 -8.27 3.56
N ASP A 50 15.69 -7.57 3.55
CA ASP A 50 17.00 -8.21 3.44
C ASP A 50 17.51 -8.75 4.80
N HIS A 51 17.11 -8.11 5.93
CA HIS A 51 17.75 -8.34 7.24
C HIS A 51 16.76 -8.55 8.39
N ASP A 52 15.47 -8.66 8.12
CA ASP A 52 14.40 -8.81 9.11
C ASP A 52 14.35 -7.66 10.15
N GLY A 53 14.83 -6.47 9.79
CA GLY A 53 14.86 -5.35 10.73
C GLY A 53 15.51 -4.10 10.18
N TRP A 54 15.62 -3.10 11.05
CA TRP A 54 16.29 -1.83 10.77
C TRP A 54 16.97 -1.23 12.01
N TYR A 55 17.73 -0.18 11.79
CA TYR A 55 18.41 0.52 12.88
C TYR A 55 17.49 1.46 13.64
N ASP A 56 17.65 1.48 14.96
CA ASP A 56 16.95 2.41 15.84
C ASP A 56 17.39 3.86 15.55
N ARG A 57 16.44 4.75 15.35
CA ARG A 57 16.73 6.17 15.13
C ARG A 57 17.14 6.91 16.40
N LYS A 58 16.73 6.43 17.58
CA LYS A 58 17.03 7.07 18.88
C LYS A 58 18.31 6.51 19.50
N ALA A 59 18.51 5.22 19.39
CA ALA A 59 19.71 4.54 19.88
C ALA A 59 20.60 4.16 18.69
N ILE A 60 21.42 5.12 18.23
CA ILE A 60 22.29 4.98 17.07
C ILE A 60 23.15 3.72 17.19
N GLY A 61 23.22 2.94 16.11
CA GLY A 61 23.98 1.69 16.07
C GLY A 61 23.26 0.46 16.65
N THR A 62 22.07 0.64 17.23
CA THR A 62 21.27 -0.49 17.72
C THR A 62 20.35 -1.03 16.61
N PHE A 63 20.54 -2.29 16.24
CA PHE A 63 19.66 -2.97 15.28
C PHE A 63 18.43 -3.53 15.99
N ARG A 64 17.27 -3.37 15.36
CA ARG A 64 15.98 -3.89 15.82
C ARG A 64 15.49 -4.95 14.84
N THR A 65 15.42 -6.17 15.29
CA THR A 65 14.78 -7.25 14.53
C THR A 65 13.27 -7.14 14.67
N LEU A 66 12.57 -7.21 13.56
CA LEU A 66 11.10 -7.10 13.52
C LEU A 66 10.51 -8.41 13.08
N VAL A 67 9.68 -9.01 13.92
CA VAL A 67 9.05 -10.31 13.70
C VAL A 67 7.53 -10.19 13.58
N ASP A 68 6.91 -11.15 12.94
CA ASP A 68 5.45 -11.24 12.75
C ASP A 68 4.87 -9.98 12.08
N ILE A 69 5.57 -9.45 11.10
CA ILE A 69 5.09 -8.34 10.27
C ILE A 69 5.17 -8.70 8.78
N GLY A 70 4.34 -8.06 7.98
CA GLY A 70 4.36 -8.17 6.53
C GLY A 70 3.92 -6.87 5.87
N PHE A 71 4.24 -6.75 4.60
CA PHE A 71 3.90 -5.58 3.78
C PHE A 71 3.02 -5.98 2.62
N VAL A 72 1.99 -5.18 2.39
CA VAL A 72 1.18 -5.19 1.18
C VAL A 72 1.28 -3.79 0.59
N CYS A 73 1.69 -3.69 -0.66
CA CYS A 73 1.92 -2.40 -1.31
C CYS A 73 1.05 -2.28 -2.55
N ALA A 74 0.48 -1.11 -2.77
CA ALA A 74 -0.19 -0.74 -4.00
C ALA A 74 0.63 0.34 -4.71
N MET A 75 0.72 0.26 -6.04
CA MET A 75 1.39 1.29 -6.84
C MET A 75 0.79 1.35 -8.24
N GLY A 76 0.82 2.52 -8.84
CA GLY A 76 0.52 2.71 -10.25
C GLY A 76 1.76 2.50 -11.14
N PRO A 77 1.57 2.43 -12.46
CA PRO A 77 2.70 2.39 -13.40
C PRO A 77 3.55 3.66 -13.28
N PRO A 78 4.84 3.60 -13.65
CA PRO A 78 5.69 4.79 -13.69
C PRO A 78 5.13 5.86 -14.62
N GLY A 79 5.15 7.12 -14.19
CA GLY A 79 4.58 8.27 -14.91
C GLY A 79 3.57 9.03 -14.05
N GLY A 80 3.21 10.26 -14.43
CA GLY A 80 2.22 11.06 -13.72
C GLY A 80 2.58 11.33 -12.25
N GLY A 81 3.85 11.57 -11.93
CA GLY A 81 4.33 11.77 -10.56
C GLY A 81 4.71 10.49 -9.82
N ARG A 82 4.62 9.32 -10.48
CA ARG A 82 5.07 8.03 -9.95
C ARG A 82 6.40 7.62 -10.54
N ASN A 83 7.32 7.19 -9.68
CA ASN A 83 8.67 6.83 -10.06
C ASN A 83 8.81 5.32 -10.34
N PRO A 84 9.77 4.90 -11.18
CA PRO A 84 10.09 3.49 -11.33
C PRO A 84 10.68 2.95 -10.01
N VAL A 85 10.35 1.71 -9.69
CA VAL A 85 10.90 1.01 -8.53
C VAL A 85 11.99 0.05 -9.00
N THR A 86 13.10 0.00 -8.28
CA THR A 86 14.26 -0.80 -8.69
C THR A 86 14.03 -2.31 -8.51
N ALA A 87 14.63 -3.12 -9.38
CA ALA A 87 14.61 -4.57 -9.27
C ALA A 87 15.18 -5.10 -7.93
N ARG A 88 16.04 -4.32 -7.27
CA ARG A 88 16.60 -4.65 -5.94
C ARG A 88 15.52 -4.75 -4.85
N LEU A 89 14.45 -3.97 -4.97
CA LEU A 89 13.32 -4.07 -4.07
C LEU A 89 12.30 -5.09 -4.58
N THR A 90 11.97 -5.04 -5.88
CA THR A 90 10.87 -5.84 -6.45
C THR A 90 11.11 -7.34 -6.36
N ARG A 91 12.36 -7.78 -6.25
CA ARG A 91 12.71 -9.20 -6.01
C ARG A 91 12.07 -9.79 -4.75
N HIS A 92 11.69 -8.96 -3.79
CA HIS A 92 11.09 -9.39 -2.53
C HIS A 92 9.56 -9.49 -2.56
N PHE A 93 8.93 -9.04 -3.66
CA PHE A 93 7.49 -9.00 -3.79
C PHE A 93 6.96 -9.98 -4.83
N ASN A 94 5.81 -10.53 -4.54
CA ASN A 94 4.97 -11.15 -5.55
C ASN A 94 4.05 -10.08 -6.14
N PHE A 95 3.98 -10.01 -7.48
CA PHE A 95 3.21 -9.00 -8.17
C PHE A 95 1.87 -9.53 -8.64
N LEU A 96 0.82 -8.76 -8.36
CA LEU A 96 -0.49 -8.92 -8.95
C LEU A 96 -0.74 -7.70 -9.83
N SER A 97 -0.85 -7.91 -11.13
CA SER A 97 -1.14 -6.83 -12.09
C SER A 97 -2.64 -6.79 -12.39
N PHE A 98 -3.19 -5.59 -12.34
CA PHE A 98 -4.58 -5.32 -12.68
C PHE A 98 -4.60 -4.45 -13.94
N VAL A 99 -5.45 -4.82 -14.88
CA VAL A 99 -5.77 -3.98 -16.04
C VAL A 99 -6.79 -2.91 -15.63
N GLU A 100 -6.89 -1.85 -16.42
CA GLU A 100 -7.95 -0.87 -16.24
C GLU A 100 -9.32 -1.54 -16.23
N MET A 101 -10.16 -1.08 -15.32
CA MET A 101 -11.51 -1.59 -15.20
C MET A 101 -12.34 -1.11 -16.39
N SER A 102 -13.01 -2.03 -17.07
CA SER A 102 -13.89 -1.71 -18.20
C SER A 102 -15.10 -0.90 -17.73
N ASP A 103 -15.63 -0.04 -18.62
CA ASP A 103 -16.80 0.77 -18.30
C ASP A 103 -18.04 -0.04 -17.89
N PRO A 104 -18.33 -1.21 -18.51
CA PRO A 104 -19.40 -2.07 -18.01
C PRO A 104 -19.18 -2.56 -16.57
N SER A 105 -17.94 -2.85 -16.18
CA SER A 105 -17.61 -3.24 -14.80
C SER A 105 -17.80 -2.10 -13.82
N LYS A 106 -17.36 -0.90 -14.18
CA LYS A 106 -17.58 0.32 -13.38
C LYS A 106 -19.08 0.59 -13.23
N ALA A 107 -19.84 0.56 -14.35
CA ALA A 107 -21.28 0.78 -14.35
C ALA A 107 -21.99 -0.22 -13.43
N ARG A 108 -21.62 -1.49 -13.46
CA ARG A 108 -22.20 -2.51 -12.59
C ARG A 108 -21.93 -2.22 -11.10
N ILE A 109 -20.69 -1.87 -10.74
CA ILE A 109 -20.32 -1.58 -9.36
C ILE A 109 -21.09 -0.37 -8.84
N PHE A 110 -21.01 0.75 -9.56
CA PHE A 110 -21.70 1.98 -9.15
C PHE A 110 -23.22 1.84 -9.21
N GLY A 111 -23.75 1.15 -10.21
CA GLY A 111 -25.17 0.83 -10.31
C GLY A 111 -25.68 0.07 -9.10
N THR A 112 -24.95 -0.97 -8.66
CA THR A 112 -25.33 -1.75 -7.47
C THR A 112 -25.28 -0.92 -6.19
N ILE A 113 -24.26 -0.05 -6.03
CA ILE A 113 -24.18 0.86 -4.90
C ILE A 113 -25.34 1.84 -4.91
N MET A 114 -25.66 2.43 -6.05
CA MET A 114 -26.77 3.38 -6.20
C MET A 114 -28.13 2.73 -5.94
N GLU A 115 -28.35 1.51 -6.41
CA GLU A 115 -29.59 0.76 -6.11
C GLU A 115 -29.81 0.56 -4.62
N SER A 116 -28.77 0.31 -3.87
CA SER A 116 -28.86 0.12 -2.42
C SER A 116 -29.07 1.41 -1.63
N TRP A 117 -28.74 2.55 -2.23
CA TRP A 117 -28.77 3.84 -1.55
C TRP A 117 -29.90 4.77 -1.99
N LEU A 118 -30.30 4.72 -3.29
CA LEU A 118 -31.37 5.57 -3.81
C LEU A 118 -32.75 5.14 -3.30
N PRO A 119 -33.58 6.10 -2.86
CA PRO A 119 -34.99 5.81 -2.60
C PRO A 119 -35.70 5.28 -3.86
N GLU A 120 -36.73 4.46 -3.67
CA GLU A 120 -37.51 3.88 -4.80
C GLU A 120 -38.01 4.95 -5.79
N SER A 121 -38.37 6.13 -5.30
CA SER A 121 -38.84 7.27 -6.11
C SER A 121 -37.79 7.87 -7.06
N LEU A 122 -36.50 7.55 -6.87
CA LEU A 122 -35.39 8.06 -7.67
C LEU A 122 -34.66 6.97 -8.46
N LEU A 123 -35.09 5.72 -8.35
CA LEU A 123 -34.46 4.61 -9.06
C LEU A 123 -34.53 4.75 -10.59
N GLU A 124 -35.52 5.43 -11.14
CA GLU A 124 -35.64 5.72 -12.57
C GLU A 124 -34.48 6.56 -13.13
N PHE A 125 -33.81 7.36 -12.26
CA PHE A 125 -32.66 8.21 -12.64
C PHE A 125 -31.30 7.52 -12.45
N LYS A 126 -31.29 6.28 -11.97
CA LYS A 126 -30.07 5.54 -11.64
C LYS A 126 -29.05 5.52 -12.79
N ASP A 127 -29.48 5.14 -13.99
CA ASP A 127 -28.57 5.02 -15.13
C ASP A 127 -27.98 6.36 -15.54
N THR A 128 -28.78 7.43 -15.45
CA THR A 128 -28.31 8.79 -15.71
C THR A 128 -27.28 9.23 -14.67
N ILE A 129 -27.52 8.97 -13.39
CA ILE A 129 -26.59 9.32 -12.30
C ILE A 129 -25.28 8.55 -12.45
N VAL A 130 -25.34 7.26 -12.77
CA VAL A 130 -24.15 6.43 -12.99
C VAL A 130 -23.34 6.94 -14.17
N GLN A 131 -23.99 7.29 -15.30
CA GLN A 131 -23.30 7.84 -16.48
C GLN A 131 -22.60 9.17 -16.19
N VAL A 132 -23.26 10.08 -15.47
CA VAL A 132 -22.64 11.37 -15.10
C VAL A 132 -21.42 11.16 -14.19
N GLY A 133 -21.46 10.20 -13.29
CA GLY A 133 -20.33 9.88 -12.40
C GLY A 133 -19.09 9.32 -13.11
N PHE A 134 -19.21 8.88 -14.38
CA PHE A 134 -18.04 8.42 -15.16
C PHE A 134 -17.28 9.54 -15.87
N HIS A 135 -17.85 10.72 -15.97
CA HIS A 135 -17.26 11.86 -16.69
C HIS A 135 -16.59 12.89 -15.77
N ILE A 136 -16.51 12.60 -14.47
CA ILE A 136 -15.78 13.38 -13.47
C ILE A 136 -14.47 12.66 -13.12
#